data_93cf4d9be4dceb233085b1a53f831f7b
#
_entry.id   93cf4d9be4dceb233085b1a53f831f7b
#
_cell.length_a   1.000
_cell.length_b   1.000
_cell.length_c   1.000
_cell.angle_alpha   90.00
_cell.angle_beta   90.00
_cell.angle_gamma   90.00
#
_symmetry.space_group_name_H-M   'P 1'
#
loop_
_entity.id
_entity.type
_entity.pdbx_description
1 polymer ?
#
loop_
_entity_poly.entity_id
_entity_poly.type
_entity_poly.pdbx_seq_one_letter_code
_entity_poly.pdbx_strand_id
1 'polypeptide(L)'
;MGSKNQGQGHETTFKQILHERLGLDPHEVKYVDGDTDRVGWGMGTMGSRSTVIGGSAVVTAADKVVAKGTKIAAKLLEAAEGDIKFSDGKFAVVGTDKSVELKAVARAAFNPGQLPPGVEPGLYETGTFVPKQATWPNGTHVCEVEVDPDTGDVQLVSYAIVDDVGTVINPITLKGQVHGGVAQGVGQALMEQVVYDRESGQLMTATFMDYAMPRADTFPDMHVESRPVPTKLNPLGAKGAGEAGTVGALPVVINAVVDALAPLGVRGLDMPASPERVWQAIQHAKGR
;
A
#
# COMPACT_ATOMS: atom_id res chain seq x y z
N MET A 1 -2.63 -13.99 6.80
CA MET A 1 -3.32 -12.90 6.05
C MET A 1 -3.76 -13.40 4.69
N GLY A 2 -5.00 -13.04 4.27
CA GLY A 2 -5.54 -13.43 2.96
C GLY A 2 -5.09 -12.54 1.78
N SER A 3 -4.24 -11.56 2.02
CA SER A 3 -3.49 -10.81 1.01
C SER A 3 -2.12 -11.45 0.80
N LYS A 4 -1.47 -11.17 -0.33
CA LYS A 4 -0.12 -11.65 -0.64
C LYS A 4 0.85 -10.50 -0.76
N ASN A 5 1.96 -10.57 -0.03
CA ASN A 5 3.07 -9.63 -0.14
C ASN A 5 3.90 -9.95 -1.39
N GLN A 6 4.21 -8.91 -2.18
CA GLN A 6 5.06 -8.97 -3.37
C GLN A 6 6.16 -7.89 -3.33
N GLY A 7 6.49 -7.42 -2.12
CA GLY A 7 7.46 -6.36 -1.89
C GLY A 7 6.87 -5.05 -1.36
N GLN A 8 5.53 -4.92 -1.28
CA GLN A 8 4.87 -3.68 -0.86
C GLN A 8 4.85 -3.44 0.67
N GLY A 9 5.55 -4.26 1.46
CA GLY A 9 5.74 -4.02 2.89
C GLY A 9 4.57 -4.43 3.77
N HIS A 10 3.77 -5.41 3.37
CA HIS A 10 2.60 -5.88 4.15
C HIS A 10 2.99 -6.34 5.55
N GLU A 11 4.06 -7.12 5.68
CA GLU A 11 4.51 -7.61 6.99
C GLU A 11 4.76 -6.47 7.97
N THR A 12 5.52 -5.46 7.55
CA THR A 12 5.82 -4.26 8.36
C THR A 12 4.53 -3.54 8.75
N THR A 13 3.65 -3.29 7.77
CA THR A 13 2.40 -2.55 7.97
C THR A 13 1.46 -3.28 8.93
N PHE A 14 1.25 -4.59 8.77
CA PHE A 14 0.33 -5.34 9.62
C PHE A 14 0.89 -5.57 11.03
N LYS A 15 2.20 -5.77 11.17
CA LYS A 15 2.84 -5.83 12.49
C LYS A 15 2.72 -4.50 13.25
N GLN A 16 2.85 -3.37 12.54
CA GLN A 16 2.67 -2.05 13.13
C GLN A 16 1.23 -1.82 13.60
N ILE A 17 0.22 -2.24 12.83
CA ILE A 17 -1.19 -2.18 13.25
C ILE A 17 -1.42 -3.01 14.52
N LEU A 18 -0.82 -4.21 14.60
CA LEU A 18 -0.92 -5.05 15.80
C LEU A 18 -0.19 -4.45 17.00
N HIS A 19 0.96 -3.83 16.79
CA HIS A 19 1.67 -3.10 17.84
C HIS A 19 0.79 -2.00 18.45
N GLU A 20 0.21 -1.16 17.62
CA GLU A 20 -0.68 -0.08 18.04
C GLU A 20 -1.94 -0.57 18.77
N ARG A 21 -2.47 -1.72 18.36
CA ARG A 21 -3.72 -2.27 18.93
C ARG A 21 -3.48 -3.12 20.18
N LEU A 22 -2.40 -3.87 20.23
CA LEU A 22 -2.16 -4.89 21.26
C LEU A 22 -0.92 -4.63 22.13
N GLY A 23 -0.11 -3.61 21.83
CA GLY A 23 1.14 -3.35 22.54
C GLY A 23 2.20 -4.45 22.36
N LEU A 24 2.10 -5.25 21.29
CA LEU A 24 3.05 -6.33 21.01
C LEU A 24 4.30 -5.80 20.33
N ASP A 25 5.47 -6.33 20.69
CA ASP A 25 6.69 -6.06 19.94
C ASP A 25 6.54 -6.63 18.51
N PRO A 26 6.73 -5.84 17.45
CA PRO A 26 6.67 -6.31 16.07
C PRO A 26 7.60 -7.48 15.77
N HIS A 27 8.74 -7.60 16.47
CA HIS A 27 9.67 -8.72 16.33
C HIS A 27 9.11 -10.05 16.86
N GLU A 28 8.17 -10.01 17.79
CA GLU A 28 7.49 -11.20 18.33
C GLU A 28 6.31 -11.65 17.46
N VAL A 29 5.87 -10.84 16.51
CA VAL A 29 4.76 -11.16 15.63
C VAL A 29 5.24 -11.96 14.43
N LYS A 30 4.74 -13.18 14.25
CA LYS A 30 5.00 -13.98 13.05
C LYS A 30 3.95 -13.68 11.98
N TYR A 31 4.40 -13.12 10.88
CA TYR A 31 3.56 -12.86 9.71
C TYR A 31 3.50 -14.09 8.79
N VAL A 32 2.30 -14.40 8.28
CA VAL A 32 2.08 -15.49 7.32
C VAL A 32 1.09 -15.03 6.26
N ASP A 33 1.48 -15.14 5.00
CA ASP A 33 0.63 -14.94 3.84
C ASP A 33 1.01 -15.87 2.70
N GLY A 34 0.19 -15.98 1.67
CA GLY A 34 0.48 -16.72 0.45
C GLY A 34 0.71 -18.23 0.61
N ASP A 35 0.45 -18.78 1.79
CA ASP A 35 0.54 -20.19 2.12
C ASP A 35 -0.89 -20.74 2.31
N THR A 36 -1.40 -21.48 1.33
CA THR A 36 -2.77 -21.99 1.34
C THR A 36 -3.02 -23.08 2.36
N ASP A 37 -1.97 -23.72 2.88
CA ASP A 37 -2.09 -24.70 3.97
C ASP A 37 -2.34 -24.02 5.33
N ARG A 38 -1.97 -22.74 5.45
CA ARG A 38 -2.04 -21.98 6.69
C ARG A 38 -3.05 -20.83 6.65
N VAL A 39 -3.36 -20.32 5.48
CA VAL A 39 -4.31 -19.23 5.23
C VAL A 39 -5.52 -19.80 4.50
N GLY A 40 -6.56 -20.14 5.26
CA GLY A 40 -7.72 -20.88 4.74
C GLY A 40 -8.60 -20.06 3.77
N TRP A 41 -8.45 -18.73 3.74
CA TRP A 41 -9.20 -17.87 2.84
C TRP A 41 -8.49 -16.53 2.55
N GLY A 42 -8.58 -16.08 1.30
CA GLY A 42 -8.05 -14.79 0.87
C GLY A 42 -8.23 -14.58 -0.62
N MET A 43 -8.13 -13.32 -1.05
CA MET A 43 -8.26 -12.95 -2.46
C MET A 43 -6.96 -12.40 -3.05
N GLY A 44 -5.85 -12.53 -2.33
CA GLY A 44 -4.57 -11.96 -2.75
C GLY A 44 -4.54 -10.42 -2.66
N THR A 45 -3.65 -9.82 -3.44
CA THR A 45 -3.43 -8.36 -3.46
C THR A 45 -3.81 -7.79 -4.81
N MET A 46 -4.75 -6.85 -4.83
CA MET A 46 -5.20 -6.13 -6.01
C MET A 46 -5.92 -4.84 -5.60
N GLY A 47 -6.05 -3.88 -6.54
CA GLY A 47 -6.89 -2.68 -6.37
C GLY A 47 -6.51 -1.82 -5.18
N SER A 48 -5.24 -1.79 -4.79
CA SER A 48 -4.68 -0.97 -3.70
C SER A 48 -5.41 -1.10 -2.35
N ARG A 49 -6.00 -2.26 -2.07
CA ARG A 49 -6.92 -2.48 -0.94
C ARG A 49 -6.36 -3.26 0.24
N SER A 50 -5.14 -3.80 0.16
CA SER A 50 -4.60 -4.71 1.18
C SER A 50 -4.55 -4.08 2.57
N THR A 51 -4.10 -2.84 2.70
CA THR A 51 -4.09 -2.13 4.00
C THR A 51 -5.52 -1.83 4.47
N VAL A 52 -6.39 -1.37 3.58
CA VAL A 52 -7.78 -1.03 3.93
C VAL A 52 -8.55 -2.25 4.41
N ILE A 53 -8.54 -3.33 3.64
CA ILE A 53 -9.33 -4.54 3.96
C ILE A 53 -8.58 -5.43 4.96
N GLY A 54 -7.34 -5.78 4.64
CA GLY A 54 -6.52 -6.67 5.48
C GLY A 54 -6.19 -6.05 6.82
N GLY A 55 -5.78 -4.78 6.84
CA GLY A 55 -5.50 -4.04 8.07
C GLY A 55 -6.74 -3.90 8.95
N SER A 56 -7.91 -3.60 8.36
CA SER A 56 -9.18 -3.53 9.11
C SER A 56 -9.60 -4.92 9.65
N ALA A 57 -9.33 -6.00 8.92
CA ALA A 57 -9.56 -7.35 9.40
C ALA A 57 -8.65 -7.69 10.60
N VAL A 58 -7.39 -7.24 10.56
CA VAL A 58 -6.46 -7.36 11.71
C VAL A 58 -6.99 -6.60 12.92
N VAL A 59 -7.47 -5.36 12.75
CA VAL A 59 -8.10 -4.59 13.82
C VAL A 59 -9.29 -5.33 14.41
N THR A 60 -10.17 -5.87 13.56
CA THR A 60 -11.35 -6.65 14.01
C THR A 60 -10.95 -7.89 14.81
N ALA A 61 -9.91 -8.61 14.38
CA ALA A 61 -9.40 -9.76 15.13
C ALA A 61 -8.78 -9.34 16.47
N ALA A 62 -7.98 -8.26 16.47
CA ALA A 62 -7.37 -7.73 17.68
C ALA A 62 -8.42 -7.27 18.70
N ASP A 63 -9.48 -6.61 18.25
CA ASP A 63 -10.57 -6.17 19.13
C ASP A 63 -11.30 -7.37 19.77
N LYS A 64 -11.48 -8.48 19.05
CA LYS A 64 -12.02 -9.74 19.60
C LYS A 64 -11.06 -10.36 20.63
N VAL A 65 -9.75 -10.35 20.36
CA VAL A 65 -8.73 -10.80 21.32
C VAL A 65 -8.79 -9.98 22.60
N VAL A 66 -8.88 -8.64 22.49
CA VAL A 66 -9.02 -7.75 23.64
C VAL A 66 -10.31 -8.04 24.41
N ALA A 67 -11.45 -8.17 23.73
CA ALA A 67 -12.73 -8.43 24.36
C ALA A 67 -12.73 -9.77 25.11
N LYS A 68 -12.18 -10.83 24.54
CA LYS A 68 -12.02 -12.13 25.21
C LYS A 68 -10.99 -12.04 26.34
N GLY A 69 -9.89 -11.36 26.11
CA GLY A 69 -8.84 -11.09 27.09
C GLY A 69 -9.36 -10.32 28.31
N THR A 70 -10.25 -9.36 28.12
CA THR A 70 -10.90 -8.61 29.19
C THR A 70 -11.66 -9.54 30.16
N LYS A 71 -12.42 -10.51 29.64
CA LYS A 71 -13.14 -11.49 30.48
C LYS A 71 -12.18 -12.35 31.31
N ILE A 72 -11.09 -12.80 30.69
CA ILE A 72 -10.08 -13.61 31.37
C ILE A 72 -9.35 -12.76 32.42
N ALA A 73 -8.95 -11.54 32.07
CA ALA A 73 -8.28 -10.61 32.97
C ALA A 73 -9.16 -10.25 34.17
N ALA A 74 -10.46 -10.05 33.98
CA ALA A 74 -11.43 -9.80 35.06
C ALA A 74 -11.41 -10.92 36.09
N LYS A 75 -11.42 -12.20 35.65
CA LYS A 75 -11.28 -13.34 36.53
C LYS A 75 -9.94 -13.40 37.26
N LEU A 76 -8.84 -13.15 36.54
CA LEU A 76 -7.47 -13.17 37.12
C LEU A 76 -7.26 -12.07 38.16
N LEU A 77 -7.86 -10.89 37.95
CA LEU A 77 -7.73 -9.74 38.82
C LEU A 77 -8.83 -9.64 39.89
N GLU A 78 -9.77 -10.60 39.89
CA GLU A 78 -10.95 -10.61 40.80
C GLU A 78 -11.72 -9.27 40.72
N ALA A 79 -12.00 -8.81 39.48
CA ALA A 79 -12.70 -7.55 39.20
C ALA A 79 -13.86 -7.76 38.21
N ALA A 80 -14.78 -6.80 38.14
CA ALA A 80 -15.83 -6.83 37.12
C ALA A 80 -15.28 -6.53 35.74
N GLU A 81 -15.84 -7.14 34.68
CA GLU A 81 -15.41 -6.89 33.27
C GLU A 81 -15.46 -5.39 32.91
N GLY A 82 -16.49 -4.67 33.40
CA GLY A 82 -16.66 -3.23 33.16
C GLY A 82 -15.59 -2.34 33.77
N ASP A 83 -14.86 -2.85 34.77
CA ASP A 83 -13.78 -2.11 35.43
C ASP A 83 -12.41 -2.38 34.79
N ILE A 84 -12.33 -3.30 33.81
CA ILE A 84 -11.08 -3.62 33.11
C ILE A 84 -10.92 -2.71 31.88
N LYS A 85 -9.78 -2.04 31.80
CA LYS A 85 -9.34 -1.28 30.63
C LYS A 85 -8.09 -1.91 30.04
N PHE A 86 -8.09 -2.10 28.72
CA PHE A 86 -6.91 -2.54 27.98
C PHE A 86 -6.18 -1.32 27.38
N SER A 87 -4.89 -1.26 27.58
CA SER A 87 -4.00 -0.25 26.95
C SER A 87 -2.59 -0.77 26.93
N ASP A 88 -1.90 -0.60 25.84
CA ASP A 88 -0.47 -0.89 25.69
C ASP A 88 -0.05 -2.27 26.24
N GLY A 89 -0.75 -3.30 25.75
CA GLY A 89 -0.46 -4.71 26.13
C GLY A 89 -0.86 -5.12 27.53
N LYS A 90 -1.60 -4.29 28.28
CA LYS A 90 -2.01 -4.54 29.67
C LYS A 90 -3.50 -4.40 29.87
N PHE A 91 -4.05 -5.27 30.68
CA PHE A 91 -5.39 -5.16 31.26
C PHE A 91 -5.25 -4.63 32.68
N ALA A 92 -5.87 -3.52 32.99
CA ALA A 92 -5.79 -2.88 34.31
C ALA A 92 -7.18 -2.63 34.89
N VAL A 93 -7.32 -2.78 36.21
CA VAL A 93 -8.53 -2.39 36.94
C VAL A 93 -8.53 -0.87 37.15
N VAL A 94 -9.52 -0.19 36.62
CA VAL A 94 -9.62 1.29 36.67
C VAL A 94 -9.59 1.76 38.13
N GLY A 95 -8.77 2.77 38.41
CA GLY A 95 -8.65 3.36 39.74
C GLY A 95 -7.80 2.57 40.74
N THR A 96 -7.09 1.53 40.29
CA THR A 96 -6.20 0.70 41.14
C THR A 96 -4.85 0.50 40.47
N ASP A 97 -3.91 -0.14 41.17
CA ASP A 97 -2.61 -0.61 40.69
C ASP A 97 -2.64 -2.04 40.12
N LYS A 98 -3.81 -2.71 40.22
CA LYS A 98 -3.97 -4.07 39.73
C LYS A 98 -3.95 -4.13 38.19
N SER A 99 -3.04 -4.90 37.64
CA SER A 99 -2.96 -5.13 36.18
C SER A 99 -2.40 -6.50 35.85
N VAL A 100 -2.65 -6.96 34.61
CA VAL A 100 -2.10 -8.20 34.06
C VAL A 100 -1.72 -7.98 32.60
N GLU A 101 -0.57 -8.49 32.21
CA GLU A 101 -0.04 -8.41 30.84
C GLU A 101 -0.86 -9.28 29.88
N LEU A 102 -1.01 -8.85 28.62
CA LEU A 102 -1.64 -9.63 27.55
C LEU A 102 -1.03 -11.05 27.42
N LYS A 103 0.29 -11.18 27.56
CA LYS A 103 0.99 -12.47 27.50
C LYS A 103 0.58 -13.41 28.64
N ALA A 104 0.34 -12.87 29.83
CA ALA A 104 -0.14 -13.66 30.96
C ALA A 104 -1.60 -14.10 30.75
N VAL A 105 -2.46 -13.20 30.25
CA VAL A 105 -3.83 -13.53 29.86
C VAL A 105 -3.84 -14.58 28.75
N ALA A 106 -2.94 -14.48 27.76
CA ALA A 106 -2.80 -15.48 26.70
C ALA A 106 -2.43 -16.86 27.24
N ARG A 107 -1.54 -16.97 28.24
CA ARG A 107 -1.21 -18.24 28.91
C ARG A 107 -2.41 -18.78 29.69
N ALA A 108 -3.12 -17.91 30.42
CA ALA A 108 -4.31 -18.30 31.18
C ALA A 108 -5.44 -18.78 30.26
N ALA A 109 -5.53 -18.25 29.04
CA ALA A 109 -6.51 -18.67 28.04
C ALA A 109 -6.41 -20.15 27.64
N PHE A 110 -5.25 -20.80 27.84
CA PHE A 110 -5.06 -22.23 27.59
C PHE A 110 -5.20 -23.10 28.83
N ASN A 111 -5.54 -22.50 29.97
CA ASN A 111 -5.80 -23.24 31.24
C ASN A 111 -7.28 -23.17 31.58
N PRO A 112 -8.05 -24.28 31.39
CA PRO A 112 -9.48 -24.29 31.66
C PRO A 112 -9.86 -23.85 33.08
N GLY A 113 -9.02 -24.12 34.08
CA GLY A 113 -9.24 -23.69 35.47
C GLY A 113 -9.18 -22.18 35.68
N GLN A 114 -8.51 -21.46 34.80
CA GLN A 114 -8.37 -20.00 34.82
C GLN A 114 -9.38 -19.28 33.94
N LEU A 115 -10.19 -20.00 33.16
CA LEU A 115 -11.20 -19.43 32.31
C LEU A 115 -12.50 -19.13 33.08
N PRO A 116 -13.12 -17.95 32.80
CA PRO A 116 -14.47 -17.69 33.28
C PRO A 116 -15.49 -18.64 32.63
N PRO A 117 -16.65 -18.89 33.27
CA PRO A 117 -17.71 -19.73 32.70
C PRO A 117 -18.13 -19.23 31.30
N GLY A 118 -18.26 -20.17 30.34
CA GLY A 118 -18.69 -19.87 28.96
C GLY A 118 -17.61 -19.27 28.06
N VAL A 119 -16.38 -19.15 28.52
CA VAL A 119 -15.24 -18.76 27.67
C VAL A 119 -14.47 -20.00 27.23
N GLU A 120 -14.37 -20.19 25.93
CA GLU A 120 -13.62 -21.30 25.33
C GLU A 120 -12.10 -21.10 25.43
N PRO A 121 -11.30 -22.18 25.50
CA PRO A 121 -9.84 -22.10 25.54
C PRO A 121 -9.23 -21.40 24.30
N GLY A 122 -8.08 -20.75 24.54
CA GLY A 122 -7.28 -20.09 23.51
C GLY A 122 -7.70 -18.65 23.23
N LEU A 123 -6.83 -17.92 22.53
CA LEU A 123 -7.05 -16.56 22.00
C LEU A 123 -6.91 -16.57 20.47
N TYR A 124 -7.52 -17.54 19.81
CA TYR A 124 -7.57 -17.63 18.36
C TYR A 124 -8.77 -16.85 17.86
N GLU A 125 -8.51 -15.76 17.12
CA GLU A 125 -9.57 -14.93 16.59
C GLU A 125 -9.40 -14.68 15.10
N THR A 126 -10.50 -14.74 14.38
CA THR A 126 -10.55 -14.40 12.97
C THR A 126 -11.28 -13.07 12.78
N GLY A 127 -10.63 -12.15 12.09
CA GLY A 127 -11.23 -10.91 11.65
C GLY A 127 -11.54 -10.94 10.16
N THR A 128 -12.70 -10.40 9.81
CA THR A 128 -13.09 -10.09 8.43
C THR A 128 -13.55 -8.65 8.36
N PHE A 129 -13.34 -8.01 7.22
CA PHE A 129 -13.82 -6.66 6.98
C PHE A 129 -14.39 -6.56 5.56
N VAL A 130 -15.60 -6.09 5.45
CA VAL A 130 -16.27 -5.81 4.18
C VAL A 130 -16.54 -4.31 4.13
N PRO A 131 -15.88 -3.55 3.24
CA PRO A 131 -16.12 -2.11 3.13
C PRO A 131 -17.51 -1.85 2.55
N LYS A 132 -18.23 -0.88 3.11
CA LYS A 132 -19.54 -0.43 2.57
C LYS A 132 -19.39 0.30 1.25
N GLN A 133 -18.26 0.96 1.05
CA GLN A 133 -17.91 1.71 -0.15
C GLN A 133 -16.40 1.63 -0.40
N ALA A 134 -15.97 1.85 -1.63
CA ALA A 134 -14.57 2.02 -1.96
C ALA A 134 -14.01 3.30 -1.32
N THR A 135 -12.72 3.27 -1.00
CA THR A 135 -11.96 4.45 -0.58
C THR A 135 -11.01 4.83 -1.70
N TRP A 136 -10.97 6.11 -2.02
CA TRP A 136 -10.18 6.62 -3.13
C TRP A 136 -9.08 7.52 -2.61
N PRO A 137 -7.78 7.22 -2.90
CA PRO A 137 -6.74 8.21 -2.77
C PRO A 137 -7.00 9.33 -3.77
N ASN A 138 -6.44 10.48 -3.51
CA ASN A 138 -6.43 11.59 -4.45
C ASN A 138 -5.15 12.41 -4.23
N GLY A 139 -4.74 13.18 -5.24
CA GLY A 139 -3.52 13.94 -5.15
C GLY A 139 -3.25 14.75 -6.40
N THR A 140 -2.10 15.38 -6.41
CA THR A 140 -1.59 16.18 -7.53
C THR A 140 -0.17 15.76 -7.81
N HIS A 141 0.13 15.49 -9.08
CA HIS A 141 1.46 15.26 -9.59
C HIS A 141 1.85 16.42 -10.52
N VAL A 142 3.10 16.86 -10.41
CA VAL A 142 3.70 17.88 -11.28
C VAL A 142 5.00 17.30 -11.83
N CYS A 143 5.17 17.40 -13.13
CA CYS A 143 6.34 16.90 -13.84
C CYS A 143 6.90 18.00 -14.74
N GLU A 144 8.21 18.17 -14.73
CA GLU A 144 8.96 19.00 -15.64
C GLU A 144 9.87 18.12 -16.48
N VAL A 145 9.87 18.34 -17.79
CA VAL A 145 10.67 17.56 -18.74
C VAL A 145 11.50 18.49 -19.62
N GLU A 146 12.65 18.01 -20.05
CA GLU A 146 13.44 18.56 -21.11
C GLU A 146 13.43 17.62 -22.32
N VAL A 147 13.19 18.15 -23.52
CA VAL A 147 13.12 17.38 -24.77
C VAL A 147 14.22 17.85 -25.71
N ASP A 148 15.07 16.92 -26.14
CA ASP A 148 16.02 17.18 -27.22
C ASP A 148 15.31 17.11 -28.58
N PRO A 149 15.15 18.22 -29.31
CA PRO A 149 14.42 18.24 -30.58
C PRO A 149 15.11 17.49 -31.73
N ASP A 150 16.40 17.21 -31.60
CA ASP A 150 17.19 16.56 -32.64
C ASP A 150 17.15 15.02 -32.53
N THR A 151 17.02 14.52 -31.33
CA THR A 151 16.96 13.07 -31.04
C THR A 151 15.59 12.58 -30.61
N GLY A 152 14.76 13.49 -30.09
CA GLY A 152 13.46 13.13 -29.45
C GLY A 152 13.61 12.57 -28.03
N ASP A 153 14.81 12.61 -27.45
CA ASP A 153 15.02 12.17 -26.08
C ASP A 153 14.27 13.04 -25.07
N VAL A 154 13.69 12.40 -24.06
CA VAL A 154 12.89 13.06 -23.02
C VAL A 154 13.51 12.79 -21.66
N GLN A 155 14.00 13.84 -21.03
CA GLN A 155 14.56 13.77 -19.68
C GLN A 155 13.56 14.34 -18.66
N LEU A 156 13.30 13.59 -17.58
CA LEU A 156 12.58 14.09 -16.40
C LEU A 156 13.53 14.98 -15.58
N VAL A 157 13.22 16.26 -15.50
CA VAL A 157 14.04 17.26 -14.78
C VAL A 157 13.59 17.38 -13.32
N SER A 158 12.28 17.36 -13.09
CA SER A 158 11.69 17.49 -11.75
C SER A 158 10.39 16.72 -11.67
N TYR A 159 10.12 16.14 -10.49
CA TYR A 159 8.86 15.44 -10.23
C TYR A 159 8.41 15.65 -8.78
N ALA A 160 7.23 16.20 -8.61
CA ALA A 160 6.64 16.47 -7.30
C ALA A 160 5.26 15.83 -7.15
N ILE A 161 4.99 15.30 -5.97
CA ILE A 161 3.76 14.57 -5.62
C ILE A 161 3.24 15.05 -4.29
N VAL A 162 1.94 15.34 -4.22
CA VAL A 162 1.22 15.55 -2.96
C VAL A 162 -0.02 14.68 -2.97
N ASP A 163 -0.04 13.64 -2.14
CA ASP A 163 -1.11 12.65 -2.11
C ASP A 163 -1.85 12.62 -0.78
N ASP A 164 -3.15 12.37 -0.84
CA ASP A 164 -4.01 11.97 0.26
C ASP A 164 -4.33 10.48 0.15
N VAL A 165 -3.71 9.70 1.03
CA VAL A 165 -3.97 8.25 1.17
C VAL A 165 -4.68 7.94 2.50
N GLY A 166 -5.34 8.94 3.10
CA GLY A 166 -5.91 8.83 4.43
C GLY A 166 -4.82 8.70 5.49
N THR A 167 -5.07 7.93 6.52
CA THR A 167 -4.07 7.67 7.57
C THR A 167 -2.86 6.93 6.98
N VAL A 168 -1.68 7.53 7.12
CA VAL A 168 -0.40 6.92 6.74
C VAL A 168 0.04 5.97 7.84
N ILE A 169 0.02 4.67 7.57
CA ILE A 169 0.43 3.65 8.56
C ILE A 169 1.96 3.62 8.70
N ASN A 170 2.67 3.60 7.57
CA ASN A 170 4.13 3.63 7.56
C ASN A 170 4.64 4.56 6.45
N PRO A 171 5.29 5.68 6.80
CA PRO A 171 5.75 6.67 5.81
C PRO A 171 6.80 6.13 4.84
N ILE A 172 7.69 5.24 5.31
CA ILE A 172 8.78 4.70 4.49
C ILE A 172 8.23 3.77 3.42
N THR A 173 7.35 2.84 3.81
CA THR A 173 6.72 1.93 2.84
C THR A 173 5.80 2.67 1.88
N LEU A 174 5.07 3.69 2.36
CA LEU A 174 4.26 4.54 1.50
C LEU A 174 5.11 5.27 0.45
N LYS A 175 6.20 5.92 0.86
CA LYS A 175 7.10 6.62 -0.06
C LYS A 175 7.64 5.65 -1.13
N GLY A 176 8.05 4.44 -0.72
CA GLY A 176 8.50 3.40 -1.64
C GLY A 176 7.42 2.97 -2.64
N GLN A 177 6.16 2.85 -2.22
CA GLN A 177 5.04 2.54 -3.12
C GLN A 177 4.79 3.66 -4.13
N VAL A 178 4.83 4.93 -3.70
CA VAL A 178 4.64 6.08 -4.59
C VAL A 178 5.76 6.13 -5.63
N HIS A 179 7.03 6.04 -5.21
CA HIS A 179 8.17 6.01 -6.13
C HIS A 179 8.07 4.87 -7.15
N GLY A 180 7.77 3.66 -6.69
CA GLY A 180 7.62 2.49 -7.57
C GLY A 180 6.44 2.63 -8.53
N GLY A 181 5.33 3.23 -8.07
CA GLY A 181 4.19 3.54 -8.93
C GLY A 181 4.53 4.56 -10.01
N VAL A 182 5.24 5.63 -9.64
CA VAL A 182 5.71 6.62 -10.63
C VAL A 182 6.64 5.98 -11.64
N ALA A 183 7.58 5.14 -11.20
CA ALA A 183 8.49 4.45 -12.11
C ALA A 183 7.73 3.59 -13.13
N GLN A 184 6.71 2.86 -12.69
CA GLN A 184 5.85 2.08 -13.58
C GLN A 184 5.12 2.97 -14.59
N GLY A 185 4.53 4.08 -14.14
CA GLY A 185 3.82 5.01 -15.03
C GLY A 185 4.74 5.68 -16.04
N VAL A 186 5.93 6.13 -15.63
CA VAL A 186 6.95 6.70 -16.52
C VAL A 186 7.42 5.68 -17.56
N GLY A 187 7.64 4.43 -17.15
CA GLY A 187 7.99 3.35 -18.05
C GLY A 187 6.98 3.20 -19.20
N GLN A 188 5.70 3.11 -18.86
CA GLN A 188 4.64 3.05 -19.88
C GLN A 188 4.54 4.32 -20.71
N ALA A 189 4.74 5.50 -20.10
CA ALA A 189 4.61 6.76 -20.79
C ALA A 189 5.72 6.99 -21.84
N LEU A 190 6.96 6.58 -21.53
CA LEU A 190 8.11 6.98 -22.33
C LEU A 190 8.82 5.84 -23.08
N MET A 191 8.75 4.58 -22.62
CA MET A 191 9.67 3.56 -23.14
C MET A 191 9.11 2.15 -23.30
N GLU A 192 8.24 1.69 -22.41
CA GLU A 192 7.81 0.28 -22.40
C GLU A 192 6.84 -0.02 -23.55
N GLN A 193 7.19 -1.02 -24.37
CA GLN A 193 6.35 -1.43 -25.50
C GLN A 193 6.43 -2.92 -25.71
N VAL A 194 5.25 -3.56 -25.85
CA VAL A 194 5.12 -4.97 -26.27
C VAL A 194 4.94 -5.01 -27.78
N VAL A 195 5.85 -5.67 -28.47
CA VAL A 195 5.84 -5.77 -29.94
C VAL A 195 5.78 -7.23 -30.35
N TYR A 196 4.79 -7.58 -31.18
CA TYR A 196 4.65 -8.87 -31.81
C TYR A 196 4.96 -8.77 -33.30
N ASP A 197 5.70 -9.72 -33.83
CA ASP A 197 5.81 -9.90 -35.27
C ASP A 197 4.45 -10.24 -35.87
N ARG A 198 4.05 -9.53 -36.92
CA ARG A 198 2.68 -9.63 -37.47
C ARG A 198 2.42 -10.93 -38.23
N GLU A 199 3.45 -11.54 -38.77
CA GLU A 199 3.31 -12.75 -39.58
C GLU A 199 3.38 -14.03 -38.72
N SER A 200 4.37 -14.11 -37.81
CA SER A 200 4.62 -15.28 -36.98
C SER A 200 3.91 -15.25 -35.63
N GLY A 201 3.49 -14.09 -35.15
CA GLY A 201 2.98 -13.88 -33.78
C GLY A 201 4.07 -13.93 -32.70
N GLN A 202 5.35 -13.97 -33.10
CA GLN A 202 6.46 -14.00 -32.17
C GLN A 202 6.54 -12.69 -31.35
N LEU A 203 6.67 -12.82 -30.01
CA LEU A 203 6.97 -11.68 -29.15
C LEU A 203 8.42 -11.22 -29.40
N MET A 204 8.57 -10.02 -29.94
CA MET A 204 9.88 -9.43 -30.30
C MET A 204 10.57 -8.79 -29.07
N THR A 205 9.81 -8.25 -28.14
CA THR A 205 10.31 -7.61 -26.91
C THR A 205 10.26 -8.59 -25.72
N ALA A 206 10.84 -9.78 -25.90
CA ALA A 206 10.75 -10.88 -24.94
C ALA A 206 11.83 -10.87 -23.85
N THR A 207 12.85 -10.04 -23.98
CA THR A 207 13.99 -9.97 -23.05
C THR A 207 14.25 -8.52 -22.62
N PHE A 208 15.03 -8.32 -21.53
CA PHE A 208 15.45 -6.98 -21.11
C PHE A 208 16.44 -6.28 -22.07
N MET A 209 16.88 -6.96 -23.12
CA MET A 209 17.64 -6.34 -24.20
C MET A 209 16.72 -5.58 -25.17
N ASP A 210 15.48 -6.06 -25.31
CA ASP A 210 14.51 -5.57 -26.29
C ASP A 210 13.37 -4.79 -25.64
N TYR A 211 13.05 -5.10 -24.36
CA TYR A 211 12.00 -4.44 -23.58
C TYR A 211 12.65 -3.37 -22.70
N ALA A 212 12.45 -2.10 -23.06
CA ALA A 212 13.02 -0.99 -22.32
C ALA A 212 12.22 -0.77 -21.01
N MET A 213 12.93 -0.80 -19.88
CA MET A 213 12.38 -0.49 -18.56
C MET A 213 13.08 0.72 -17.94
N PRO A 214 12.38 1.53 -17.13
CA PRO A 214 13.01 2.62 -16.39
C PRO A 214 14.09 2.09 -15.44
N ARG A 215 15.15 2.85 -15.31
CA ARG A 215 16.26 2.60 -14.38
C ARG A 215 16.31 3.70 -13.34
N ALA A 216 17.11 3.51 -12.29
CA ALA A 216 17.21 4.49 -11.22
C ALA A 216 17.68 5.88 -11.72
N ASP A 217 18.55 5.92 -12.73
CA ASP A 217 19.06 7.13 -13.38
C ASP A 217 18.07 7.81 -14.33
N THR A 218 16.94 7.17 -14.63
CA THR A 218 15.84 7.77 -15.40
C THR A 218 15.12 8.87 -14.60
N PHE A 219 15.25 8.89 -13.29
CA PHE A 219 14.47 9.74 -12.39
C PHE A 219 15.32 10.79 -11.70
N PRO A 220 14.83 12.04 -11.59
CA PRO A 220 15.36 13.00 -10.64
C PRO A 220 14.99 12.58 -9.20
N ASP A 221 15.53 13.27 -8.20
CA ASP A 221 15.02 13.19 -6.84
C ASP A 221 13.55 13.63 -6.82
N MET A 222 12.67 12.72 -6.45
CA MET A 222 11.23 12.99 -6.40
C MET A 222 10.83 13.62 -5.06
N HIS A 223 10.14 14.74 -5.10
CA HIS A 223 9.53 15.33 -3.92
C HIS A 223 8.17 14.65 -3.65
N VAL A 224 8.07 13.92 -2.54
CA VAL A 224 6.83 13.22 -2.14
C VAL A 224 6.35 13.74 -0.80
N GLU A 225 5.15 14.30 -0.79
CA GLU A 225 4.48 14.80 0.41
C GLU A 225 3.12 14.11 0.58
N SER A 226 2.70 13.90 1.83
CA SER A 226 1.36 13.41 2.17
C SER A 226 0.55 14.49 2.85
N ARG A 227 -0.71 14.64 2.42
CA ARG A 227 -1.72 15.50 3.05
C ARG A 227 -2.91 14.65 3.51
N PRO A 228 -2.76 13.93 4.65
CA PRO A 228 -3.72 12.90 5.05
C PRO A 228 -5.09 13.48 5.43
N VAL A 229 -6.14 12.96 4.79
CA VAL A 229 -7.54 13.16 5.17
C VAL A 229 -8.14 11.79 5.50
N PRO A 230 -8.12 11.36 6.78
CA PRO A 230 -8.60 10.04 7.17
C PRO A 230 -10.05 9.79 6.76
N THR A 231 -10.31 8.62 6.18
CA THR A 231 -11.69 8.21 5.85
C THR A 231 -12.42 7.66 7.06
N LYS A 232 -13.75 7.79 7.08
CA LYS A 232 -14.63 7.16 8.09
C LYS A 232 -15.14 5.78 7.67
N LEU A 233 -14.72 5.26 6.51
CA LEU A 233 -15.23 4.03 5.92
C LEU A 233 -14.54 2.75 6.42
N ASN A 234 -13.43 2.91 7.16
CA ASN A 234 -12.73 1.83 7.82
C ASN A 234 -12.07 2.28 9.13
N PRO A 235 -11.78 1.35 10.06
CA PRO A 235 -11.26 1.70 11.39
C PRO A 235 -9.85 2.28 11.39
N LEU A 236 -9.10 2.14 10.31
CA LEU A 236 -7.76 2.70 10.17
C LEU A 236 -7.77 4.14 9.63
N GLY A 237 -8.86 4.56 9.02
CA GLY A 237 -8.91 5.84 8.30
C GLY A 237 -8.04 5.86 7.03
N ALA A 238 -7.55 4.69 6.57
CA ALA A 238 -6.64 4.56 5.45
C ALA A 238 -7.38 4.51 4.11
N LYS A 239 -6.69 4.94 3.05
CA LYS A 239 -7.08 4.78 1.65
C LYS A 239 -6.01 3.96 0.93
N GLY A 240 -6.34 3.37 -0.21
CA GLY A 240 -5.37 2.61 -1.00
C GLY A 240 -4.29 3.51 -1.61
N ALA A 241 -3.03 3.08 -1.59
CA ALA A 241 -1.91 3.86 -2.12
C ALA A 241 -1.10 3.15 -3.22
N GLY A 242 -1.33 1.84 -3.41
CA GLY A 242 -0.49 1.01 -4.27
C GLY A 242 -0.44 1.45 -5.74
N GLU A 243 -1.51 2.03 -6.25
CA GLU A 243 -1.62 2.47 -7.65
C GLU A 243 -1.56 4.00 -7.82
N ALA A 244 -1.55 4.77 -6.72
CA ALA A 244 -1.63 6.23 -6.77
C ALA A 244 -0.50 6.84 -7.63
N GLY A 245 0.74 6.40 -7.43
CA GLY A 245 1.88 6.85 -8.20
C GLY A 245 1.73 6.59 -9.71
N THR A 246 1.28 5.40 -10.09
CA THR A 246 1.12 5.00 -11.50
C THR A 246 0.03 5.81 -12.19
N VAL A 247 -1.13 5.94 -11.54
CA VAL A 247 -2.29 6.67 -12.10
C VAL A 247 -1.97 8.13 -12.35
N GLY A 248 -1.22 8.77 -11.45
CA GLY A 248 -0.78 10.16 -11.62
C GLY A 248 0.33 10.32 -12.67
N ALA A 249 1.27 9.38 -12.73
CA ALA A 249 2.44 9.50 -13.60
C ALA A 249 2.12 9.41 -15.09
N LEU A 250 1.23 8.50 -15.48
CA LEU A 250 0.85 8.35 -16.89
C LEU A 250 0.43 9.67 -17.56
N PRO A 251 -0.61 10.36 -17.07
CA PRO A 251 -1.07 11.57 -17.72
C PRO A 251 -0.11 12.75 -17.52
N VAL A 252 0.53 12.91 -16.35
CA VAL A 252 1.35 14.08 -16.10
C VAL A 252 2.61 14.10 -16.97
N VAL A 253 3.24 12.94 -17.20
CA VAL A 253 4.44 12.86 -18.05
C VAL A 253 4.08 13.19 -19.50
N ILE A 254 3.01 12.60 -20.05
CA ILE A 254 2.58 12.91 -21.42
C ILE A 254 2.15 14.37 -21.55
N ASN A 255 1.44 14.92 -20.56
CA ASN A 255 1.08 16.33 -20.57
C ASN A 255 2.33 17.24 -20.60
N ALA A 256 3.35 16.93 -19.78
CA ALA A 256 4.60 17.68 -19.78
C ALA A 256 5.34 17.60 -21.13
N VAL A 257 5.39 16.40 -21.75
CA VAL A 257 5.99 16.22 -23.08
C VAL A 257 5.23 17.02 -24.14
N VAL A 258 3.91 16.93 -24.15
CA VAL A 258 3.08 17.69 -25.12
C VAL A 258 3.21 19.19 -24.92
N ASP A 259 3.29 19.66 -23.68
CA ASP A 259 3.51 21.07 -23.35
C ASP A 259 4.87 21.55 -23.85
N ALA A 260 5.93 20.79 -23.60
CA ALA A 260 7.29 21.08 -24.11
C ALA A 260 7.35 21.14 -25.66
N LEU A 261 6.55 20.32 -26.34
CA LEU A 261 6.50 20.25 -27.80
C LEU A 261 5.50 21.23 -28.43
N ALA A 262 4.63 21.87 -27.63
CA ALA A 262 3.60 22.79 -28.14
C ALA A 262 4.17 23.97 -28.99
N PRO A 263 5.33 24.58 -28.64
CA PRO A 263 5.97 25.62 -29.47
C PRO A 263 6.41 25.11 -30.86
N LEU A 264 6.65 23.80 -30.99
CA LEU A 264 7.02 23.15 -32.24
C LEU A 264 5.81 22.72 -33.09
N GLY A 265 4.58 22.93 -32.59
CA GLY A 265 3.34 22.62 -33.27
C GLY A 265 2.73 21.26 -32.96
N VAL A 266 3.32 20.44 -32.08
CA VAL A 266 2.77 19.16 -31.64
C VAL A 266 1.63 19.40 -30.63
N ARG A 267 0.49 18.75 -30.80
CA ARG A 267 -0.72 18.95 -30.00
C ARG A 267 -1.20 17.71 -29.26
N GLY A 268 -0.55 16.57 -29.49
CA GLY A 268 -0.87 15.31 -28.85
C GLY A 268 0.17 14.25 -29.23
N LEU A 269 0.36 13.27 -28.35
CA LEU A 269 1.28 12.17 -28.55
C LEU A 269 0.77 10.94 -27.80
N ASP A 270 0.72 9.80 -28.49
CA ASP A 270 0.35 8.54 -27.88
C ASP A 270 1.51 7.89 -27.12
N MET A 271 1.19 7.15 -26.05
CA MET A 271 2.16 6.36 -25.31
C MET A 271 2.58 5.08 -26.07
N PRO A 272 3.82 4.65 -25.92
CA PRO A 272 4.94 5.33 -25.29
C PRO A 272 5.46 6.48 -26.17
N ALA A 273 5.78 7.62 -25.55
CA ALA A 273 6.48 8.73 -26.17
C ALA A 273 7.98 8.42 -26.27
N SER A 274 8.33 7.36 -27.00
CA SER A 274 9.72 6.98 -27.22
C SER A 274 10.47 8.05 -28.03
N PRO A 275 11.81 8.13 -27.93
CA PRO A 275 12.59 9.12 -28.67
C PRO A 275 12.25 9.18 -30.16
N GLU A 276 12.11 8.02 -30.80
CA GLU A 276 11.70 7.92 -32.20
C GLU A 276 10.33 8.59 -32.47
N ARG A 277 9.31 8.28 -31.62
CA ARG A 277 7.96 8.84 -31.79
C ARG A 277 7.92 10.34 -31.54
N VAL A 278 8.64 10.81 -30.54
CA VAL A 278 8.79 12.25 -30.25
C VAL A 278 9.43 12.95 -31.42
N TRP A 279 10.55 12.44 -31.94
CA TRP A 279 11.23 12.98 -33.11
C TRP A 279 10.32 13.01 -34.34
N GLN A 280 9.63 11.91 -34.64
CA GLN A 280 8.67 11.83 -35.75
C GLN A 280 7.57 12.88 -35.64
N ALA A 281 7.01 13.07 -34.43
CA ALA A 281 5.98 14.08 -34.17
C ALA A 281 6.50 15.51 -34.46
N ILE A 282 7.75 15.80 -34.05
CA ILE A 282 8.41 17.07 -34.33
C ILE A 282 8.61 17.28 -35.85
N GLN A 283 9.09 16.24 -36.58
CA GLN A 283 9.28 16.35 -38.04
C GLN A 283 7.94 16.55 -38.77
N HIS A 284 6.92 15.85 -38.36
CA HIS A 284 5.57 15.98 -38.91
C HIS A 284 5.01 17.41 -38.72
N ALA A 285 5.17 17.96 -37.53
CA ALA A 285 4.73 19.32 -37.21
C ALA A 285 5.53 20.39 -38.01
N LYS A 286 6.80 20.11 -38.31
CA LYS A 286 7.64 20.99 -39.19
C LYS A 286 7.32 20.82 -40.67
N GLY A 287 6.39 19.94 -41.09
CA GLY A 287 6.04 19.70 -42.49
C GLY A 287 7.10 18.89 -43.27
N ARG A 288 7.85 18.07 -42.60
CA ARG A 288 8.93 17.25 -43.20
C ARG A 288 8.56 15.76 -43.23
#